data_bc02093263f94744a06fff9512a49ae0
#
_entry.id   bc02093263f94744a06fff9512a49ae0
#
_cell.length_a   1.000
_cell.length_b   1.000
_cell.length_c   1.000
_cell.angle_alpha   90.00
_cell.angle_beta   90.00
_cell.angle_gamma   90.00
#
_symmetry.space_group_name_H-M   'P 1'
#
loop_
_entity.id
_entity.type
_entity.pdbx_description
1 polymer ?
#
loop_
_entity_poly.entity_id
_entity_poly.type
_entity_poly.pdbx_seq_one_letter_code
_entity_poly.pdbx_strand_id
1 'polypeptide(L)'
;MLLPDGKITPEGIKDLKKRIGVPLRIKLYNEEASIDAIRHFAHGIGDPNEMWDNPGHGFQSTYGCLVAPPTFLYSVVWPSGILAGGLPGVHSFFGGNDWEFFHTIRAGDKISAEAKLTDVVEKFN
;
A
#
# COMPACT_ATOMS: atom_id res chain seq x y z
N MET A 1 -9.92 -11.15 29.63
CA MET A 1 -9.46 -9.90 29.02
C MET A 1 -10.67 -9.07 28.60
N LEU A 2 -10.78 -7.85 29.11
CA LEU A 2 -11.85 -6.95 28.71
C LEU A 2 -11.58 -6.46 27.29
N LEU A 3 -12.61 -6.49 26.44
CA LEU A 3 -12.53 -5.92 25.10
C LEU A 3 -12.51 -4.40 25.20
N PRO A 4 -11.76 -3.70 24.32
CA PRO A 4 -11.81 -2.24 24.27
C PRO A 4 -13.22 -1.74 23.97
N ASP A 5 -13.63 -0.62 24.60
CA ASP A 5 -14.99 -0.07 24.43
C ASP A 5 -15.24 0.57 23.06
N GLY A 6 -14.23 0.66 22.22
CA GLY A 6 -14.35 1.26 20.88
C GLY A 6 -14.64 2.76 20.89
N LYS A 7 -14.24 3.46 21.95
CA LYS A 7 -14.45 4.90 22.09
C LYS A 7 -13.22 5.70 21.66
N ILE A 8 -13.48 6.83 21.03
CA ILE A 8 -12.45 7.82 20.75
C ILE A 8 -12.30 8.69 21.99
N THR A 9 -11.16 8.59 22.65
CA THR A 9 -10.87 9.35 23.88
C THR A 9 -9.78 10.40 23.63
N PRO A 10 -9.76 11.50 24.41
CA PRO A 10 -8.68 12.49 24.30
C PRO A 10 -7.29 11.88 24.52
N GLU A 11 -7.15 10.94 25.42
CA GLU A 11 -5.90 10.22 25.70
C GLU A 11 -5.48 9.36 24.50
N GLY A 12 -6.42 8.65 23.88
CA GLY A 12 -6.17 7.85 22.67
C GLY A 12 -5.71 8.71 21.50
N ILE A 13 -6.35 9.85 21.29
CA ILE A 13 -5.95 10.82 20.26
C ILE A 13 -4.55 11.37 20.55
N LYS A 14 -4.27 11.72 21.79
CA LYS A 14 -2.94 12.19 22.21
C LYS A 14 -1.86 11.15 21.95
N ASP A 15 -2.13 9.90 22.27
CA ASP A 15 -1.20 8.79 22.02
C ASP A 15 -0.98 8.54 20.52
N LEU A 16 -2.04 8.64 19.72
CA LEU A 16 -1.95 8.53 18.28
C LEU A 16 -1.11 9.65 17.67
N LYS A 17 -1.30 10.89 18.13
CA LYS A 17 -0.52 12.04 17.69
C LYS A 17 0.97 11.93 18.02
N LYS A 18 1.33 11.24 19.09
CA LYS A 18 2.75 10.94 19.40
C LYS A 18 3.45 10.08 18.37
N ARG A 19 2.69 9.33 17.56
CA ARG A 19 3.23 8.45 16.52
C ARG A 19 3.52 9.18 15.20
N ILE A 20 3.10 10.44 15.09
CA ILE A 20 3.35 11.24 13.88
C ILE A 20 4.85 11.34 13.64
N GLY A 21 5.28 11.02 12.41
CA GLY A 21 6.67 11.08 11.98
C GLY A 21 7.55 9.90 12.44
N VAL A 22 7.02 9.01 13.26
CA VAL A 22 7.75 7.81 13.69
C VAL A 22 7.70 6.75 12.59
N PRO A 23 8.84 6.19 12.16
CA PRO A 23 8.86 5.13 11.16
C PRO A 23 8.01 3.93 11.59
N LEU A 24 7.14 3.46 10.69
CA LEU A 24 6.31 2.30 10.91
C LEU A 24 7.02 1.03 10.47
N ARG A 25 6.78 -0.09 11.17
CA ARG A 25 7.20 -1.40 10.71
C ARG A 25 6.34 -1.82 9.53
N ILE A 26 7.00 -2.09 8.41
CA ILE A 26 6.33 -2.53 7.19
C ILE A 26 6.73 -3.96 6.91
N LYS A 27 5.74 -4.78 6.58
CA LYS A 27 5.94 -6.09 5.98
C LYS A 27 5.58 -6.00 4.50
N LEU A 28 6.54 -6.28 3.64
CA LEU A 28 6.29 -6.36 2.22
C LEU A 28 5.69 -7.72 1.87
N TYR A 29 4.65 -7.72 1.05
CA TYR A 29 4.10 -8.94 0.44
C TYR A 29 4.85 -9.30 -0.83
N ASN A 30 5.25 -8.28 -1.61
CA ASN A 30 6.10 -8.44 -2.77
C ASN A 30 7.35 -7.59 -2.59
N GLU A 31 8.50 -8.23 -2.38
CA GLU A 31 9.82 -7.58 -2.32
C GLU A 31 10.44 -7.41 -3.70
N GLU A 32 9.88 -8.08 -4.67
CA GLU A 32 10.28 -8.03 -6.07
C GLU A 32 9.04 -7.98 -6.96
N ALA A 33 9.10 -7.14 -8.00
CA ALA A 33 8.12 -7.14 -9.07
C ALA A 33 8.40 -8.31 -10.02
N SER A 34 8.17 -9.54 -9.57
CA SER A 34 8.34 -10.72 -10.40
C SER A 34 7.31 -10.76 -11.52
N ILE A 35 7.62 -11.47 -12.59
CA ILE A 35 6.69 -11.68 -13.72
C ILE A 35 5.35 -12.23 -13.22
N ASP A 36 5.40 -13.24 -12.37
CA ASP A 36 4.17 -13.86 -11.84
C ASP A 36 3.38 -12.91 -10.92
N ALA A 37 4.07 -12.17 -10.05
CA ALA A 37 3.41 -11.21 -9.18
C ALA A 37 2.68 -10.13 -10.00
N ILE A 38 3.32 -9.59 -11.04
CA ILE A 38 2.72 -8.59 -11.93
C ILE A 38 1.50 -9.18 -12.65
N ARG A 39 1.64 -10.36 -13.25
CA ARG A 39 0.56 -11.01 -13.98
C ARG A 39 -0.61 -11.38 -13.08
N HIS A 40 -0.35 -11.92 -11.90
CA HIS A 40 -1.41 -12.28 -10.95
C HIS A 40 -2.17 -11.05 -10.45
N PHE A 41 -1.46 -9.94 -10.21
CA PHE A 41 -2.12 -8.69 -9.85
C PHE A 41 -3.03 -8.19 -10.98
N ALA A 42 -2.54 -8.16 -12.22
CA ALA A 42 -3.31 -7.75 -13.39
C ALA A 42 -4.56 -8.62 -13.58
N HIS A 43 -4.42 -9.94 -13.43
CA HIS A 43 -5.56 -10.87 -13.49
C HIS A 43 -6.55 -10.60 -12.35
N GLY A 44 -6.08 -10.31 -11.15
CA GLY A 44 -6.92 -10.03 -9.99
C GLY A 44 -7.77 -8.77 -10.13
N ILE A 45 -7.28 -7.76 -10.83
CA ILE A 45 -8.04 -6.53 -11.12
C ILE A 45 -8.81 -6.58 -12.44
N GLY A 46 -8.70 -7.69 -13.18
CA GLY A 46 -9.39 -7.87 -14.46
C GLY A 46 -8.82 -7.02 -15.60
N ASP A 47 -7.56 -6.66 -15.56
CA ASP A 47 -6.91 -5.86 -16.60
C ASP A 47 -6.17 -6.75 -17.61
N PRO A 48 -6.68 -6.85 -18.86
CA PRO A 48 -6.10 -7.74 -19.87
C PRO A 48 -4.96 -7.10 -20.68
N ASN A 49 -4.44 -5.95 -20.29
CA ASN A 49 -3.40 -5.26 -21.05
C ASN A 49 -2.14 -6.12 -21.14
N GLU A 50 -1.70 -6.40 -22.37
CA GLU A 50 -0.53 -7.24 -22.63
C GLU A 50 0.78 -6.68 -22.08
N MET A 51 0.86 -5.39 -21.78
CA MET A 51 2.07 -4.78 -21.20
C MET A 51 2.43 -5.38 -19.85
N TRP A 52 1.46 -5.88 -19.09
CA TRP A 52 1.67 -6.54 -17.79
C TRP A 52 1.14 -7.97 -17.71
N ASP A 53 0.70 -8.51 -18.83
CA ASP A 53 0.28 -9.92 -18.91
C ASP A 53 1.19 -10.79 -19.76
N ASN A 54 1.74 -10.26 -20.86
CA ASN A 54 2.49 -11.01 -21.83
C ASN A 54 3.97 -10.62 -21.84
N PRO A 55 4.88 -11.47 -21.30
CA PRO A 55 6.32 -11.18 -21.28
C PRO A 55 6.92 -10.97 -22.67
N GLY A 56 6.43 -11.70 -23.69
CA GLY A 56 6.89 -11.56 -25.09
C GLY A 56 6.53 -10.20 -25.66
N HIS A 57 5.34 -9.71 -25.37
CA HIS A 57 4.93 -8.35 -25.73
C HIS A 57 5.78 -7.30 -25.00
N GLY A 58 6.00 -7.48 -23.71
CA GLY A 58 6.85 -6.61 -22.91
C GLY A 58 8.27 -6.52 -23.44
N PHE A 59 8.85 -7.64 -23.86
CA PHE A 59 10.19 -7.69 -24.46
C PHE A 59 10.29 -6.84 -25.75
N GLN A 60 9.24 -6.82 -26.56
CA GLN A 60 9.18 -6.04 -27.80
C GLN A 60 8.78 -4.57 -27.58
N SER A 61 8.36 -4.20 -26.37
CA SER A 61 7.97 -2.84 -26.03
C SER A 61 9.19 -1.94 -25.86
N THR A 62 8.95 -0.62 -25.75
CA THR A 62 9.99 0.37 -25.45
C THR A 62 10.67 0.14 -24.12
N TYR A 63 10.03 -0.58 -23.20
CA TYR A 63 10.61 -0.95 -21.90
C TYR A 63 11.56 -2.15 -21.95
N GLY A 64 11.46 -2.98 -23.00
CA GLY A 64 12.28 -4.17 -23.16
C GLY A 64 11.97 -5.32 -22.20
N CYS A 65 10.91 -5.22 -21.43
CA CYS A 65 10.45 -6.21 -20.46
C CYS A 65 8.99 -6.01 -20.11
N LEU A 66 8.41 -6.99 -19.42
CA LEU A 66 7.12 -6.83 -18.77
C LEU A 66 7.20 -5.69 -17.74
N VAL A 67 6.19 -4.83 -17.69
CA VAL A 67 6.06 -3.76 -16.69
C VAL A 67 4.82 -3.98 -15.84
N ALA A 68 4.82 -3.40 -14.64
CA ALA A 68 3.66 -3.46 -13.77
C ALA A 68 2.75 -2.25 -14.00
N PRO A 69 1.43 -2.41 -13.88
CA PRO A 69 0.55 -1.26 -13.77
C PRO A 69 0.92 -0.46 -12.51
N PRO A 70 0.78 0.89 -12.52
CA PRO A 70 1.16 1.70 -11.36
C PRO A 70 0.49 1.25 -10.06
N THR A 71 -0.75 0.78 -10.14
CA THR A 71 -1.53 0.25 -9.02
C THR A 71 -0.99 -1.05 -8.43
N PHE A 72 -0.01 -1.69 -9.07
CA PHE A 72 0.69 -2.87 -8.54
C PHE A 72 1.23 -2.62 -7.13
N LEU A 73 1.55 -1.37 -6.78
CA LEU A 73 2.01 -0.99 -5.45
C LEU A 73 1.03 -1.33 -4.33
N TYR A 74 -0.27 -1.46 -4.63
CA TYR A 74 -1.25 -1.98 -3.67
C TYR A 74 -0.98 -3.43 -3.22
N SER A 75 -0.27 -4.20 -4.04
CA SER A 75 0.12 -5.58 -3.72
C SER A 75 1.45 -5.67 -2.97
N VAL A 76 2.15 -4.56 -2.79
CA VAL A 76 3.47 -4.51 -2.16
C VAL A 76 3.39 -4.39 -0.65
N VAL A 77 2.54 -3.51 -0.15
CA VAL A 77 2.39 -3.24 1.28
C VAL A 77 0.93 -3.34 1.70
N TRP A 78 0.71 -3.81 2.92
CA TRP A 78 -0.63 -3.74 3.53
C TRP A 78 -1.08 -2.26 3.68
N PRO A 79 -2.38 -1.98 3.57
CA PRO A 79 -2.90 -0.61 3.69
C PRO A 79 -2.42 0.11 4.95
N SER A 80 -1.90 1.30 4.79
CA SER A 80 -1.21 2.08 5.80
C SER A 80 -2.01 2.40 7.07
N GLY A 81 -3.33 2.51 6.97
CA GLY A 81 -4.17 2.78 8.13
C GLY A 81 -4.09 1.71 9.22
N ILE A 82 -3.90 0.45 8.83
CA ILE A 82 -3.70 -0.66 9.76
C ILE A 82 -2.30 -0.61 10.37
N LEU A 83 -1.30 -0.17 9.61
CA LEU A 83 0.08 -0.07 10.08
C LEU A 83 0.25 0.97 11.18
N ALA A 84 -0.51 2.05 11.16
CA ALA A 84 -0.48 3.08 12.20
C ALA A 84 -1.11 2.63 13.52
N GLY A 85 -1.82 1.49 13.52
CA GLY A 85 -2.37 0.86 14.72
C GLY A 85 -3.72 1.42 15.19
N GLY A 86 -4.15 2.57 14.70
CA GLY A 86 -5.43 3.18 15.04
C GLY A 86 -5.68 3.32 16.55
N LEU A 87 -6.95 3.32 16.94
CA LEU A 87 -7.39 3.32 18.33
C LEU A 87 -8.01 1.97 18.68
N PRO A 88 -7.73 1.41 19.87
CA PRO A 88 -8.28 0.13 20.28
C PRO A 88 -9.80 0.07 20.22
N GLY A 89 -10.35 -0.96 19.56
CA GLY A 89 -11.78 -1.16 19.42
C GLY A 89 -12.51 -0.19 18.47
N VAL A 90 -11.80 0.76 17.87
CA VAL A 90 -12.36 1.68 16.88
C VAL A 90 -12.15 1.11 15.49
N HIS A 91 -13.24 0.97 14.74
CA HIS A 91 -13.18 0.49 13.36
C HIS A 91 -12.57 1.56 12.43
N SER A 92 -11.70 1.12 11.53
CA SER A 92 -11.05 2.00 10.57
C SER A 92 -11.69 1.85 9.19
N PHE A 93 -11.96 2.98 8.54
CA PHE A 93 -12.41 3.03 7.16
C PHE A 93 -11.32 3.60 6.26
N PHE A 94 -11.17 3.01 5.09
CA PHE A 94 -10.28 3.54 4.08
C PHE A 94 -10.87 4.81 3.47
N GLY A 95 -10.16 5.93 3.59
CA GLY A 95 -10.61 7.23 3.10
C GLY A 95 -10.17 7.56 1.68
N GLY A 96 -9.08 6.98 1.23
CA GLY A 96 -8.53 7.21 -0.10
C GLY A 96 -7.01 7.23 -0.10
N ASN A 97 -6.45 7.30 -1.30
CA ASN A 97 -5.00 7.46 -1.54
C ASN A 97 -4.77 8.54 -2.58
N ASP A 98 -3.67 9.28 -2.37
CA ASP A 98 -3.07 10.14 -3.38
C ASP A 98 -1.73 9.52 -3.77
N TRP A 99 -1.53 9.28 -5.07
CA TRP A 99 -0.34 8.64 -5.61
C TRP A 99 0.43 9.59 -6.52
N GLU A 100 1.74 9.54 -6.39
CA GLU A 100 2.65 10.19 -7.31
C GLU A 100 3.65 9.15 -7.80
N PHE A 101 3.70 8.92 -9.11
CA PHE A 101 4.53 7.89 -9.74
C PHE A 101 5.68 8.55 -10.49
N PHE A 102 6.91 8.15 -10.18
CA PHE A 102 8.12 8.72 -10.77
C PHE A 102 8.76 7.82 -11.81
N HIS A 103 8.64 6.50 -11.64
CA HIS A 103 9.26 5.51 -12.50
C HIS A 103 8.33 4.35 -12.79
N THR A 104 8.47 3.80 -14.00
CA THR A 104 7.79 2.55 -14.35
C THR A 104 8.43 1.39 -13.59
N ILE A 105 7.60 0.54 -13.01
CA ILE A 105 8.04 -0.69 -12.35
C ILE A 105 8.25 -1.75 -13.42
N ARG A 106 9.47 -2.27 -13.53
CA ARG A 106 9.84 -3.30 -14.49
C ARG A 106 9.93 -4.67 -13.81
N ALA A 107 9.62 -5.71 -14.57
CA ALA A 107 9.82 -7.07 -14.07
C ALA A 107 11.27 -7.28 -13.60
N GLY A 108 11.42 -7.81 -12.39
CA GLY A 108 12.70 -8.00 -11.73
C GLY A 108 13.13 -6.88 -10.80
N ASP A 109 12.42 -5.74 -10.78
CA ASP A 109 12.75 -4.66 -9.86
C ASP A 109 12.56 -5.09 -8.41
N LYS A 110 13.54 -4.74 -7.57
CA LYS A 110 13.45 -4.88 -6.12
C LYS A 110 12.69 -3.70 -5.55
N ILE A 111 11.81 -3.97 -4.60
CA ILE A 111 10.94 -2.96 -4.00
C ILE A 111 11.22 -2.89 -2.51
N SER A 112 11.42 -1.68 -2.03
CA SER A 112 11.42 -1.34 -0.61
C SER A 112 10.38 -0.26 -0.35
N ALA A 113 9.94 -0.15 0.89
CA ALA A 113 8.95 0.85 1.27
C ALA A 113 9.21 1.38 2.67
N GLU A 114 8.89 2.65 2.85
CA GLU A 114 8.90 3.32 4.14
C GLU A 114 7.52 3.93 4.36
N ALA A 115 7.05 3.94 5.59
CA ALA A 115 5.80 4.57 5.95
C ALA A 115 5.88 5.25 7.30
N LYS A 116 5.12 6.33 7.44
CA LYS A 116 4.94 7.03 8.70
C LYS A 116 3.58 7.71 8.73
N LEU A 117 3.03 7.87 9.93
CA LEU A 117 1.85 8.68 10.15
C LEU A 117 2.23 10.16 9.98
N THR A 118 1.50 10.89 9.15
CA THR A 118 1.80 12.29 8.86
C THR A 118 0.93 13.26 9.65
N ASP A 119 -0.32 12.91 9.91
CA ASP A 119 -1.25 13.76 10.65
C ASP A 119 -2.41 12.97 11.25
N VAL A 120 -3.02 13.54 12.26
CA VAL A 120 -4.25 13.05 12.90
C VAL A 120 -5.17 14.25 13.09
N VAL A 121 -6.31 14.23 12.42
CA VAL A 121 -7.30 15.33 12.47
C VAL A 121 -8.61 14.80 13.03
N GLU A 122 -9.10 15.47 14.06
CA GLU A 122 -10.43 15.20 14.62
C GLU A 122 -11.48 15.99 13.82
N LYS A 123 -12.53 15.30 13.43
CA LYS A 123 -13.70 15.92 12.80
C LYS A 123 -14.92 15.64 13.65
N PHE A 124 -15.69 16.69 13.93
CA PHE A 124 -16.92 16.63 14.68
C PHE A 124 -18.11 16.88 13.73
N ASN A 125 -19.18 16.13 13.91
CA ASN A 125 -20.45 16.33 13.21
C ASN A 125 -21.32 17.34 13.96
#